data_2abe69e4977b3d0a655daec2eee9e916
#
_entry.id   2abe69e4977b3d0a655daec2eee9e916
#
_cell.length_a   1.000
_cell.length_b   1.000
_cell.length_c   1.000
_cell.angle_alpha   90.00
_cell.angle_beta   90.00
_cell.angle_gamma   90.00
#
_symmetry.space_group_name_H-M   'P 1'
#
loop_
_entity.id
_entity.type
_entity.pdbx_description
1 polymer ?
#
loop_
_entity_poly.entity_id
_entity_poly.type
_entity_poly.pdbx_seq_one_letter_code
_entity_poly.pdbx_strand_id
1 'polypeptide(L)'
;MGISGALIRDLTALVSHGAVVGDSAELTEFGRDFWAQRGVPGVVVRARGTEDVVATLRFAARHGIPVVPRGAGTNISAGFLPTPERIMLDLRSMNRVLEIDPERRSSLVEPGLLNGDLQTELAPFGLCFSPDPASAPLSSIGGNIAENSGGPHCLKYGVTVHHVAGVECVLAGGDLLSLNADDRGADLLGVVIGSEGTLGVVTQARLRLRPLPERTSTLLAVFDEMAATTDAVSEIINSGIIPAALELMDRTSVAVA
;
A
#
# COMPACT_ATOMS: atom_id res chain seq x y z
N MET A 1 -10.60 -17.01 21.81
CA MET A 1 -11.81 -16.37 22.42
C MET A 1 -11.90 -14.98 21.79
N GLY A 2 -13.03 -14.58 21.21
CA GLY A 2 -13.15 -13.27 20.52
C GLY A 2 -13.10 -12.07 21.48
N ILE A 3 -13.03 -10.86 20.92
CA ILE A 3 -13.05 -9.60 21.70
C ILE A 3 -14.42 -9.46 22.37
N SER A 4 -14.43 -9.18 23.68
CA SER A 4 -15.68 -9.09 24.44
C SER A 4 -16.51 -7.86 24.05
N GLY A 5 -17.85 -7.97 24.15
CA GLY A 5 -18.73 -6.83 23.84
C GLY A 5 -18.51 -5.59 24.75
N ALA A 6 -17.97 -5.77 25.95
CA ALA A 6 -17.57 -4.65 26.82
C ALA A 6 -16.40 -3.88 26.20
N LEU A 7 -15.34 -4.59 25.78
CA LEU A 7 -14.18 -3.96 25.11
C LEU A 7 -14.55 -3.29 23.80
N ILE A 8 -15.49 -3.85 23.02
CA ILE A 8 -16.00 -3.21 21.80
C ILE A 8 -16.71 -1.89 22.12
N ARG A 9 -17.54 -1.83 23.18
CA ARG A 9 -18.18 -0.57 23.59
C ARG A 9 -17.17 0.48 24.07
N ASP A 10 -16.17 0.06 24.85
CA ASP A 10 -15.12 0.96 25.32
C ASP A 10 -14.31 1.53 24.13
N LEU A 11 -13.94 0.70 23.16
CA LEU A 11 -13.29 1.13 21.92
C LEU A 11 -14.18 2.09 21.11
N THR A 12 -15.48 1.81 21.01
CA THR A 12 -16.44 2.66 20.29
C THR A 12 -16.52 4.08 20.87
N ALA A 13 -16.34 4.21 22.18
CA ALA A 13 -16.35 5.53 22.83
C ALA A 13 -15.07 6.36 22.60
N LEU A 14 -13.99 5.74 22.10
CA LEU A 14 -12.68 6.39 21.90
C LEU A 14 -12.44 6.83 20.46
N VAL A 15 -13.17 6.29 19.50
CA VAL A 15 -13.00 6.57 18.06
C VAL A 15 -14.16 7.38 17.50
N SER A 16 -14.03 7.89 16.30
CA SER A 16 -15.07 8.67 15.61
C SER A 16 -16.41 7.93 15.58
N HIS A 17 -17.51 8.67 15.71
CA HIS A 17 -18.86 8.11 15.69
C HIS A 17 -19.10 7.28 14.42
N GLY A 18 -19.55 6.02 14.58
CA GLY A 18 -19.79 5.09 13.47
C GLY A 18 -18.51 4.49 12.85
N ALA A 19 -17.35 4.68 13.46
CA ALA A 19 -16.11 4.04 12.99
C ALA A 19 -16.05 2.54 13.30
N VAL A 20 -16.69 2.08 14.40
CA VAL A 20 -16.68 0.67 14.78
C VAL A 20 -17.78 -0.10 14.03
N VAL A 21 -17.36 -1.17 13.36
CA VAL A 21 -18.23 -2.14 12.68
C VAL A 21 -18.37 -3.38 13.54
N GLY A 22 -19.61 -3.67 13.93
CA GLY A 22 -19.92 -4.81 14.81
C GLY A 22 -20.89 -5.83 14.20
N ASP A 23 -21.46 -5.54 13.03
CA ASP A 23 -22.36 -6.47 12.33
C ASP A 23 -21.58 -7.64 11.73
N SER A 24 -22.01 -8.88 12.04
CA SER A 24 -21.36 -10.09 11.59
C SER A 24 -21.33 -10.25 10.06
N ALA A 25 -22.32 -9.73 9.35
CA ALA A 25 -22.36 -9.75 7.89
C ALA A 25 -21.28 -8.84 7.30
N GLU A 26 -21.17 -7.61 7.80
CA GLU A 26 -20.10 -6.69 7.40
C GLU A 26 -18.70 -7.21 7.76
N LEU A 27 -18.53 -7.81 8.95
CA LEU A 27 -17.24 -8.38 9.37
C LEU A 27 -16.72 -9.43 8.39
N THR A 28 -17.61 -10.19 7.76
CA THR A 28 -17.23 -11.23 6.78
C THR A 28 -16.61 -10.64 5.52
N GLU A 29 -17.01 -9.44 5.09
CA GLU A 29 -16.45 -8.77 3.91
C GLU A 29 -14.99 -8.37 4.13
N PHE A 30 -14.63 -8.01 5.36
CA PHE A 30 -13.26 -7.63 5.71
C PHE A 30 -12.30 -8.82 5.79
N GLY A 31 -12.81 -10.03 5.85
CA GLY A 31 -12.03 -11.24 6.03
C GLY A 31 -11.51 -11.89 4.75
N ARG A 32 -11.68 -11.26 3.58
CA ARG A 32 -11.25 -11.83 2.29
C ARG A 32 -9.93 -11.22 1.83
N ASP A 33 -9.03 -12.08 1.38
CA ASP A 33 -7.84 -11.69 0.62
C ASP A 33 -8.04 -11.93 -0.90
N PHE A 34 -6.97 -11.68 -1.66
CA PHE A 34 -6.95 -11.92 -3.11
C PHE A 34 -7.25 -13.40 -3.47
N TRP A 35 -6.77 -14.35 -2.68
CA TRP A 35 -6.94 -15.79 -2.89
C TRP A 35 -8.26 -16.34 -2.36
N ALA A 36 -9.18 -15.48 -1.94
CA ALA A 36 -10.42 -15.85 -1.26
C ALA A 36 -10.23 -16.66 0.03
N GLN A 37 -9.04 -16.60 0.64
CA GLN A 37 -8.85 -17.04 2.02
C GLN A 37 -9.74 -16.19 2.93
N ARG A 38 -10.24 -16.80 3.99
CA ARG A 38 -11.24 -16.15 4.85
C ARG A 38 -10.77 -16.15 6.29
N GLY A 39 -10.84 -14.99 6.91
CA GLY A 39 -10.81 -14.81 8.36
C GLY A 39 -12.01 -14.00 8.80
N VAL A 40 -12.25 -13.90 10.07
CA VAL A 40 -13.27 -13.01 10.65
C VAL A 40 -12.60 -12.21 11.75
N PRO A 41 -12.54 -10.88 11.66
CA PRO A 41 -11.99 -10.05 12.72
C PRO A 41 -12.90 -10.06 13.94
N GLY A 42 -12.34 -9.83 15.13
CA GLY A 42 -13.13 -9.63 16.35
C GLY A 42 -13.94 -8.35 16.31
N VAL A 43 -13.38 -7.32 15.66
CA VAL A 43 -14.02 -6.02 15.43
C VAL A 43 -13.26 -5.32 14.31
N VAL A 44 -13.94 -4.45 13.55
CA VAL A 44 -13.32 -3.55 12.58
C VAL A 44 -13.46 -2.11 13.05
N VAL A 45 -12.37 -1.35 12.95
CA VAL A 45 -12.37 0.11 13.12
C VAL A 45 -12.06 0.75 11.77
N ARG A 46 -13.03 1.48 11.20
CA ARG A 46 -12.84 2.30 10.00
C ARG A 46 -12.30 3.66 10.42
N ALA A 47 -10.98 3.81 10.40
CA ALA A 47 -10.33 5.06 10.76
C ALA A 47 -10.67 6.16 9.73
N ARG A 48 -11.00 7.35 10.23
CA ARG A 48 -11.30 8.54 9.42
C ARG A 48 -10.19 9.60 9.50
N GLY A 49 -9.22 9.38 10.36
CA GLY A 49 -8.07 10.26 10.57
C GLY A 49 -7.05 9.63 11.50
N THR A 50 -5.92 10.30 11.66
CA THR A 50 -4.81 9.87 12.52
C THR A 50 -5.26 9.64 13.97
N GLU A 51 -6.22 10.42 14.47
CA GLU A 51 -6.73 10.32 15.83
C GLU A 51 -7.40 8.96 16.10
N ASP A 52 -8.17 8.45 15.14
CA ASP A 52 -8.81 7.12 15.25
C ASP A 52 -7.74 6.01 15.28
N VAL A 53 -6.68 6.14 14.49
CA VAL A 53 -5.54 5.22 14.47
C VAL A 53 -4.84 5.22 15.82
N VAL A 54 -4.52 6.41 16.37
CA VAL A 54 -3.87 6.59 17.68
C VAL A 54 -4.74 5.99 18.78
N ALA A 55 -6.04 6.32 18.81
CA ALA A 55 -6.97 5.84 19.84
C ALA A 55 -7.06 4.30 19.79
N THR A 56 -7.18 3.72 18.58
CA THR A 56 -7.27 2.27 18.39
C THR A 56 -6.00 1.55 18.86
N LEU A 57 -4.82 2.04 18.47
CA LEU A 57 -3.55 1.42 18.84
C LEU A 57 -3.27 1.54 20.35
N ARG A 58 -3.55 2.70 20.95
CA ARG A 58 -3.44 2.86 22.42
C ARG A 58 -4.39 1.96 23.18
N PHE A 59 -5.62 1.81 22.72
CA PHE A 59 -6.57 0.88 23.29
C PHE A 59 -6.06 -0.56 23.19
N ALA A 60 -5.65 -0.97 22.01
CA ALA A 60 -5.14 -2.30 21.72
C ALA A 60 -3.92 -2.65 22.58
N ALA A 61 -2.94 -1.73 22.68
CA ALA A 61 -1.75 -1.91 23.50
C ALA A 61 -2.10 -2.09 24.99
N ARG A 62 -3.04 -1.31 25.52
CA ARG A 62 -3.49 -1.42 26.92
C ARG A 62 -4.15 -2.75 27.25
N HIS A 63 -4.81 -3.34 26.29
CA HIS A 63 -5.57 -4.59 26.47
C HIS A 63 -4.87 -5.84 25.92
N GLY A 64 -3.65 -5.69 25.37
CA GLY A 64 -2.91 -6.79 24.75
C GLY A 64 -3.61 -7.39 23.52
N ILE A 65 -4.37 -6.59 22.77
CA ILE A 65 -5.13 -7.03 21.61
C ILE A 65 -4.30 -6.73 20.35
N PRO A 66 -4.01 -7.74 19.49
CA PRO A 66 -3.30 -7.50 18.25
C PRO A 66 -4.15 -6.68 17.27
N VAL A 67 -3.49 -5.81 16.50
CA VAL A 67 -4.11 -4.99 15.45
C VAL A 67 -3.58 -5.42 14.09
N VAL A 68 -4.47 -5.52 13.11
CA VAL A 68 -4.15 -5.78 11.70
C VAL A 68 -4.57 -4.57 10.88
N PRO A 69 -3.62 -3.75 10.39
CA PRO A 69 -3.95 -2.66 9.49
C PRO A 69 -4.36 -3.22 8.13
N ARG A 70 -5.35 -2.58 7.50
CA ARG A 70 -5.84 -2.95 6.18
C ARG A 70 -6.06 -1.73 5.31
N GLY A 71 -5.44 -1.73 4.13
CA GLY A 71 -5.77 -0.86 3.00
C GLY A 71 -6.83 -1.51 2.09
N ALA A 72 -6.59 -1.55 0.80
CA ALA A 72 -7.52 -2.13 -0.18
C ALA A 72 -7.64 -3.67 -0.11
N GLY A 73 -6.69 -4.34 0.53
CA GLY A 73 -6.72 -5.81 0.69
C GLY A 73 -6.31 -6.58 -0.57
N THR A 74 -5.49 -5.98 -1.42
CA THR A 74 -4.99 -6.55 -2.68
C THR A 74 -3.70 -7.37 -2.53
N ASN A 75 -3.17 -7.46 -1.32
CA ASN A 75 -1.95 -8.23 -1.07
C ASN A 75 -2.19 -9.74 -1.32
N ILE A 76 -1.14 -10.44 -1.75
CA ILE A 76 -1.19 -11.85 -2.10
C ILE A 76 -0.48 -12.75 -1.07
N SER A 77 0.10 -12.17 -0.02
CA SER A 77 0.82 -12.87 1.05
C SER A 77 -0.05 -13.23 2.26
N ALA A 78 -1.35 -12.88 2.22
CA ALA A 78 -2.31 -13.09 3.30
C ALA A 78 -1.97 -12.39 4.64
N GLY A 79 -1.07 -11.41 4.64
CA GLY A 79 -0.57 -10.75 5.86
C GLY A 79 -1.65 -10.03 6.68
N PHE A 80 -2.74 -9.61 6.05
CA PHE A 80 -3.84 -8.93 6.73
C PHE A 80 -5.00 -9.84 7.16
N LEU A 81 -4.92 -11.16 6.99
CA LEU A 81 -6.02 -12.05 7.37
C LEU A 81 -6.31 -11.96 8.88
N PRO A 82 -7.52 -11.55 9.25
CA PRO A 82 -7.87 -11.37 10.65
C PRO A 82 -8.26 -12.67 11.33
N THR A 83 -8.19 -12.65 12.66
CA THR A 83 -8.78 -13.66 13.53
C THR A 83 -9.73 -13.02 14.54
N PRO A 84 -10.63 -13.78 15.21
CA PRO A 84 -11.60 -13.22 16.15
C PRO A 84 -10.99 -12.49 17.36
N GLU A 85 -9.70 -12.69 17.63
CA GLU A 85 -8.96 -12.04 18.71
C GLU A 85 -8.35 -10.69 18.31
N ARG A 86 -8.42 -10.31 17.03
CA ARG A 86 -7.73 -9.13 16.48
C ARG A 86 -8.70 -8.00 16.16
N ILE A 87 -8.23 -6.79 16.33
CA ILE A 87 -8.84 -5.58 15.76
C ILE A 87 -8.34 -5.43 14.33
N MET A 88 -9.23 -5.36 13.35
CA MET A 88 -8.86 -4.90 12.01
C MET A 88 -9.01 -3.39 11.94
N LEU A 89 -7.94 -2.71 11.57
CA LEU A 89 -7.92 -1.26 11.39
C LEU A 89 -8.00 -0.93 9.90
N ASP A 90 -9.20 -0.60 9.44
CA ASP A 90 -9.48 -0.27 8.04
C ASP A 90 -9.15 1.19 7.76
N LEU A 91 -8.21 1.43 6.84
CA LEU A 91 -7.71 2.76 6.49
C LEU A 91 -8.35 3.32 5.21
N ARG A 92 -9.26 2.61 4.56
CA ARG A 92 -9.82 3.01 3.26
C ARG A 92 -10.59 4.33 3.27
N SER A 93 -11.07 4.77 4.44
CA SER A 93 -11.74 6.07 4.58
C SER A 93 -10.76 7.26 4.67
N MET A 94 -9.47 7.00 4.87
CA MET A 94 -8.40 7.99 4.82
C MET A 94 -7.84 8.01 3.39
N ASN A 95 -8.58 8.62 2.45
CA ASN A 95 -8.34 8.48 1.01
C ASN A 95 -8.19 9.81 0.26
N ARG A 96 -7.77 10.86 0.94
CA ARG A 96 -7.63 12.19 0.35
C ARG A 96 -6.23 12.42 -0.21
N VAL A 97 -6.18 13.19 -1.30
CA VAL A 97 -4.99 13.95 -1.68
C VAL A 97 -5.00 15.23 -0.85
N LEU A 98 -4.00 15.41 -0.01
CA LEU A 98 -3.90 16.56 0.92
C LEU A 98 -3.18 17.73 0.28
N GLU A 99 -2.19 17.45 -0.61
CA GLU A 99 -1.40 18.46 -1.30
C GLU A 99 -0.86 17.87 -2.61
N ILE A 100 -0.82 18.67 -3.67
CA ILE A 100 -0.03 18.42 -4.88
C ILE A 100 0.86 19.66 -5.09
N ASP A 101 2.17 19.46 -5.16
CA ASP A 101 3.16 20.49 -5.48
C ASP A 101 3.86 20.12 -6.79
N PRO A 102 3.41 20.69 -7.93
CA PRO A 102 3.99 20.40 -9.23
C PRO A 102 5.43 20.89 -9.40
N GLU A 103 5.81 21.97 -8.72
CA GLU A 103 7.16 22.53 -8.80
C GLU A 103 8.18 21.60 -8.14
N ARG A 104 7.84 21.10 -6.96
CA ARG A 104 8.66 20.12 -6.21
C ARG A 104 8.44 18.69 -6.68
N ARG A 105 7.46 18.46 -7.56
CA ARG A 105 7.04 17.14 -8.01
C ARG A 105 6.77 16.22 -6.81
N SER A 106 5.93 16.70 -5.92
CA SER A 106 5.57 15.93 -4.72
C SER A 106 4.06 15.99 -4.47
N SER A 107 3.55 15.00 -3.73
CA SER A 107 2.19 14.99 -3.23
C SER A 107 2.17 14.49 -1.80
N LEU A 108 1.30 15.04 -0.97
CA LEU A 108 0.98 14.53 0.36
C LEU A 108 -0.38 13.85 0.29
N VAL A 109 -0.45 12.61 0.72
CA VAL A 109 -1.65 11.79 0.58
C VAL A 109 -1.95 10.98 1.84
N GLU A 110 -3.19 10.56 1.98
CA GLU A 110 -3.62 9.61 2.99
C GLU A 110 -3.44 8.16 2.50
N PRO A 111 -3.27 7.18 3.43
CA PRO A 111 -2.88 5.81 3.09
C PRO A 111 -3.95 4.99 2.35
N GLY A 112 -5.22 5.32 2.53
CA GLY A 112 -6.34 4.64 1.89
C GLY A 112 -6.63 5.09 0.46
N LEU A 113 -5.97 6.16 -0.02
CA LEU A 113 -6.09 6.61 -1.41
C LEU A 113 -5.66 5.50 -2.37
N LEU A 114 -6.48 5.23 -3.37
CA LEU A 114 -6.12 4.25 -4.40
C LEU A 114 -5.04 4.81 -5.33
N ASN A 115 -4.12 3.96 -5.76
CA ASN A 115 -3.07 4.36 -6.69
C ASN A 115 -3.68 4.87 -8.01
N GLY A 116 -4.71 4.20 -8.53
CA GLY A 116 -5.43 4.64 -9.74
C GLY A 116 -6.07 6.02 -9.59
N ASP A 117 -6.67 6.32 -8.44
CA ASP A 117 -7.26 7.63 -8.17
C ASP A 117 -6.17 8.72 -8.09
N LEU A 118 -5.04 8.43 -7.44
CA LEU A 118 -3.89 9.33 -7.41
C LEU A 118 -3.38 9.65 -8.81
N GLN A 119 -3.27 8.67 -9.72
CA GLN A 119 -2.87 8.91 -11.10
C GLN A 119 -3.83 9.88 -11.80
N THR A 120 -5.12 9.74 -11.56
CA THR A 120 -6.16 10.60 -12.13
C THR A 120 -6.02 12.05 -11.63
N GLU A 121 -5.75 12.23 -10.34
CA GLU A 121 -5.53 13.55 -9.72
C GLU A 121 -4.22 14.21 -10.21
N LEU A 122 -3.19 13.42 -10.53
CA LEU A 122 -1.89 13.93 -10.98
C LEU A 122 -1.84 14.26 -12.49
N ALA A 123 -2.66 13.61 -13.30
CA ALA A 123 -2.64 13.74 -14.77
C ALA A 123 -2.78 15.21 -15.28
N PRO A 124 -3.66 16.07 -14.69
CA PRO A 124 -3.78 17.46 -15.11
C PRO A 124 -2.49 18.28 -14.94
N PHE A 125 -1.59 17.85 -14.05
CA PHE A 125 -0.29 18.48 -13.78
C PHE A 125 0.83 17.90 -14.63
N GLY A 126 0.54 16.93 -15.52
CA GLY A 126 1.56 16.23 -16.29
C GLY A 126 2.49 15.37 -15.44
N LEU A 127 2.01 14.89 -14.28
CA LEU A 127 2.77 14.12 -13.30
C LEU A 127 2.18 12.72 -13.11
N CYS A 128 3.00 11.80 -12.61
CA CYS A 128 2.60 10.46 -12.22
C CYS A 128 3.37 9.97 -10.99
N PHE A 129 2.78 9.00 -10.28
CA PHE A 129 3.43 8.18 -9.27
C PHE A 129 3.86 6.87 -9.94
N SER A 130 5.17 6.59 -9.96
CA SER A 130 5.73 5.52 -10.82
C SER A 130 5.46 4.08 -10.38
N PRO A 131 5.35 3.72 -9.09
CA PRO A 131 5.02 2.35 -8.72
C PRO A 131 3.65 1.92 -9.27
N ASP A 132 3.66 0.84 -10.04
CA ASP A 132 2.50 0.35 -10.77
C ASP A 132 2.31 -1.18 -10.60
N PRO A 133 2.07 -1.66 -9.38
CA PRO A 133 1.77 -3.08 -9.19
C PRO A 133 0.59 -3.52 -10.09
N ALA A 134 0.51 -4.79 -10.43
CA ALA A 134 -0.61 -5.32 -11.22
C ALA A 134 -1.99 -4.94 -10.65
N SER A 135 -2.06 -4.70 -9.35
CA SER A 135 -3.23 -4.22 -8.62
C SER A 135 -3.36 -2.69 -8.57
N ALA A 136 -2.53 -1.91 -9.28
CA ALA A 136 -2.49 -0.44 -9.15
C ALA A 136 -3.87 0.25 -9.20
N PRO A 137 -4.82 -0.13 -10.07
CA PRO A 137 -6.14 0.50 -10.05
C PRO A 137 -6.92 0.30 -8.75
N LEU A 138 -6.60 -0.73 -7.97
CA LEU A 138 -7.34 -1.16 -6.78
C LEU A 138 -6.51 -1.07 -5.50
N SER A 139 -5.18 -1.02 -5.59
CA SER A 139 -4.30 -0.98 -4.41
C SER A 139 -4.27 0.41 -3.79
N SER A 140 -4.20 0.47 -2.46
CA SER A 140 -4.04 1.73 -1.73
C SER A 140 -2.56 2.13 -1.60
N ILE A 141 -2.30 3.43 -1.49
CA ILE A 141 -0.94 3.97 -1.30
C ILE A 141 -0.31 3.42 -0.03
N GLY A 142 -1.05 3.36 1.08
CA GLY A 142 -0.55 2.76 2.33
C GLY A 142 -0.24 1.27 2.18
N GLY A 143 -1.02 0.52 1.38
CA GLY A 143 -0.72 -0.86 1.03
C GLY A 143 0.55 -0.96 0.17
N ASN A 144 0.71 -0.11 -0.83
CA ASN A 144 1.92 -0.07 -1.65
C ASN A 144 3.18 0.24 -0.81
N ILE A 145 3.07 1.13 0.18
CA ILE A 145 4.15 1.43 1.13
C ILE A 145 4.44 0.22 2.02
N ALA A 146 3.42 -0.39 2.60
CA ALA A 146 3.58 -1.52 3.51
C ALA A 146 4.24 -2.72 2.85
N GLU A 147 3.92 -2.99 1.58
CA GLU A 147 4.48 -4.11 0.80
C GLU A 147 5.75 -3.73 0.03
N ASN A 148 6.18 -2.46 0.05
CA ASN A 148 7.20 -1.92 -0.86
C ASN A 148 6.91 -2.33 -2.32
N SER A 149 5.69 -2.14 -2.76
CA SER A 149 5.19 -2.67 -4.02
C SER A 149 6.00 -2.20 -5.22
N GLY A 150 6.21 -3.11 -6.16
CA GLY A 150 6.77 -2.85 -7.48
C GLY A 150 5.76 -3.10 -8.58
N GLY A 151 6.22 -3.25 -9.82
CA GLY A 151 5.42 -3.53 -11.00
C GLY A 151 6.31 -3.70 -12.23
N PRO A 152 5.73 -3.77 -13.44
CA PRO A 152 6.48 -3.95 -14.69
C PRO A 152 7.56 -2.87 -14.92
N HIS A 153 7.34 -1.68 -14.38
CA HIS A 153 8.23 -0.53 -14.57
C HIS A 153 9.39 -0.45 -13.57
N CYS A 154 9.53 -1.43 -12.65
CA CYS A 154 10.58 -1.44 -11.61
C CYS A 154 11.99 -1.41 -12.15
N LEU A 155 12.25 -2.04 -13.31
CA LEU A 155 13.57 -2.06 -13.94
C LEU A 155 14.10 -0.64 -14.15
N LYS A 156 13.25 0.27 -14.58
CA LYS A 156 13.64 1.65 -14.88
C LYS A 156 13.45 2.60 -13.72
N TYR A 157 12.36 2.46 -12.98
CA TYR A 157 11.93 3.47 -12.02
C TYR A 157 12.09 3.03 -10.57
N GLY A 158 12.36 1.75 -10.32
CA GLY A 158 12.45 1.20 -8.97
C GLY A 158 11.09 0.87 -8.37
N VAL A 159 11.09 0.54 -7.09
CA VAL A 159 9.92 0.16 -6.29
C VAL A 159 9.47 1.30 -5.37
N THR A 160 8.43 1.12 -4.59
CA THR A 160 7.79 2.17 -3.78
C THR A 160 8.75 2.95 -2.88
N VAL A 161 9.75 2.31 -2.27
CA VAL A 161 10.73 3.00 -1.39
C VAL A 161 11.47 4.13 -2.11
N HIS A 162 11.71 4.03 -3.41
CA HIS A 162 12.39 5.09 -4.18
C HIS A 162 11.48 6.32 -4.43
N HIS A 163 10.17 6.17 -4.24
CA HIS A 163 9.16 7.17 -4.53
C HIS A 163 8.46 7.73 -3.29
N VAL A 164 8.91 7.36 -2.09
CA VAL A 164 8.43 7.93 -0.83
C VAL A 164 9.48 8.89 -0.28
N ALA A 165 9.09 10.14 -0.04
CA ALA A 165 9.96 11.16 0.56
C ALA A 165 9.83 11.21 2.08
N GLY A 166 8.70 10.76 2.63
CA GLY A 166 8.47 10.70 4.06
C GLY A 166 7.12 10.07 4.36
N VAL A 167 6.95 9.65 5.60
CA VAL A 167 5.68 9.15 6.14
C VAL A 167 5.43 9.72 7.53
N GLU A 168 4.17 9.89 7.85
CA GLU A 168 3.68 9.94 9.21
C GLU A 168 3.13 8.56 9.55
N CYS A 169 3.53 7.98 10.66
CA CYS A 169 3.03 6.69 11.11
C CYS A 169 2.79 6.68 12.62
N VAL A 170 1.86 5.83 13.05
CA VAL A 170 1.56 5.60 14.44
C VAL A 170 2.15 4.26 14.86
N LEU A 171 3.00 4.27 15.87
CA LEU A 171 3.62 3.07 16.45
C LEU A 171 2.60 2.29 17.30
N ALA A 172 2.92 1.03 17.62
CA ALA A 172 2.04 0.14 18.38
C ALA A 172 1.57 0.71 19.72
N GLY A 173 2.37 1.58 20.37
CA GLY A 173 2.00 2.31 21.60
C GLY A 173 1.06 3.50 21.38
N GLY A 174 0.77 3.87 20.14
CA GLY A 174 -0.01 5.04 19.77
C GLY A 174 0.79 6.34 19.72
N ASP A 175 2.12 6.25 19.67
CA ASP A 175 3.00 7.41 19.48
C ASP A 175 3.09 7.73 17.98
N LEU A 176 2.99 9.03 17.67
CA LEU A 176 3.12 9.54 16.32
C LEU A 176 4.58 9.74 15.97
N LEU A 177 5.00 9.23 14.84
CA LEU A 177 6.36 9.33 14.32
C LEU A 177 6.33 9.90 12.90
N SER A 178 7.13 10.94 12.65
CA SER A 178 7.37 11.47 11.31
C SER A 178 8.77 11.07 10.87
N LEU A 179 8.86 10.44 9.70
CA LEU A 179 10.10 9.96 9.09
C LEU A 179 10.26 10.58 7.70
N ASN A 180 11.45 11.09 7.41
CA ASN A 180 11.77 11.70 6.12
C ASN A 180 13.05 11.10 5.55
N ALA A 181 13.16 11.08 4.24
CA ALA A 181 14.33 10.55 3.54
C ALA A 181 15.61 11.35 3.82
N ASP A 182 15.48 12.60 4.26
CA ASP A 182 16.60 13.47 4.58
C ASP A 182 16.96 13.46 6.08
N ASP A 183 16.32 12.62 6.89
CA ASP A 183 16.62 12.49 8.31
C ASP A 183 18.04 11.94 8.51
N ARG A 184 18.76 12.51 9.50
CA ARG A 184 20.12 12.06 9.79
C ARG A 184 20.12 10.79 10.64
N GLY A 185 21.03 9.89 10.38
CA GLY A 185 21.24 8.67 11.16
C GLY A 185 20.82 7.42 10.40
N ALA A 186 20.15 6.47 11.07
CA ALA A 186 19.66 5.26 10.44
C ALA A 186 18.46 5.55 9.54
N ASP A 187 18.37 4.87 8.40
CA ASP A 187 17.25 4.97 7.48
C ASP A 187 16.00 4.26 8.04
N LEU A 188 15.34 4.91 9.00
CA LEU A 188 14.11 4.38 9.60
C LEU A 188 12.93 4.42 8.62
N LEU A 189 12.94 5.34 7.66
CA LEU A 189 11.93 5.38 6.59
C LEU A 189 11.99 4.09 5.76
N GLY A 190 13.19 3.70 5.32
CA GLY A 190 13.40 2.45 4.58
C GLY A 190 13.06 1.20 5.38
N VAL A 191 13.17 1.25 6.73
CA VAL A 191 12.76 0.13 7.62
C VAL A 191 11.24 0.02 7.71
N VAL A 192 10.50 1.13 7.72
CA VAL A 192 9.03 1.13 7.77
C VAL A 192 8.41 0.73 6.44
N ILE A 193 9.00 1.16 5.31
CA ILE A 193 8.54 0.77 3.97
C ILE A 193 8.87 -0.71 3.75
N GLY A 194 7.85 -1.51 3.43
CA GLY A 194 7.99 -2.96 3.28
C GLY A 194 7.87 -3.75 4.59
N SER A 195 7.47 -3.09 5.69
CA SER A 195 7.27 -3.75 6.98
C SER A 195 5.91 -4.45 7.12
N GLU A 196 5.07 -4.44 6.09
CA GLU A 196 3.72 -5.03 6.09
C GLU A 196 2.83 -4.52 7.25
N GLY A 197 3.08 -3.27 7.70
CA GLY A 197 2.35 -2.68 8.82
C GLY A 197 2.72 -3.24 10.20
N THR A 198 3.78 -4.04 10.31
CA THR A 198 4.19 -4.66 11.58
C THR A 198 4.93 -3.71 12.52
N LEU A 199 5.54 -2.64 11.98
CA LEU A 199 6.29 -1.65 12.75
C LEU A 199 5.51 -0.38 13.07
N GLY A 200 4.43 -0.11 12.33
CA GLY A 200 3.57 1.04 12.53
C GLY A 200 2.51 1.13 11.44
N VAL A 201 1.53 1.99 11.66
CA VAL A 201 0.44 2.26 10.73
C VAL A 201 0.66 3.62 10.09
N VAL A 202 0.90 3.65 8.78
CA VAL A 202 1.07 4.90 8.03
C VAL A 202 -0.26 5.66 7.99
N THR A 203 -0.22 6.94 8.32
CA THR A 203 -1.38 7.85 8.32
C THR A 203 -1.30 8.95 7.27
N GLN A 204 -0.08 9.31 6.85
CA GLN A 204 0.17 10.19 5.73
C GLN A 204 1.46 9.77 5.01
N ALA A 205 1.55 10.04 3.72
CA ALA A 205 2.74 9.80 2.92
C ALA A 205 3.04 10.98 2.00
N ARG A 206 4.29 11.45 2.01
CA ARG A 206 4.81 12.38 1.02
C ARG A 206 5.50 11.59 -0.08
N LEU A 207 4.96 11.73 -1.28
CA LEU A 207 5.38 10.98 -2.46
C LEU A 207 6.26 11.85 -3.36
N ARG A 208 7.23 11.21 -4.04
CA ARG A 208 8.01 11.78 -5.14
C ARG A 208 7.33 11.43 -6.44
N LEU A 209 7.07 12.44 -7.27
CA LEU A 209 6.38 12.30 -8.53
C LEU A 209 7.36 12.43 -9.70
N ARG A 210 6.97 11.90 -10.84
CA ARG A 210 7.71 12.01 -12.09
C ARG A 210 6.86 12.68 -13.16
N PRO A 211 7.47 13.34 -14.15
CA PRO A 211 6.75 13.77 -15.33
C PRO A 211 6.14 12.58 -16.06
N LEU A 212 4.92 12.73 -16.56
CA LEU A 212 4.34 11.79 -17.50
C LEU A 212 5.21 11.67 -18.74
N PRO A 213 5.44 10.47 -19.28
CA PRO A 213 6.17 10.32 -20.54
C PRO A 213 5.38 10.96 -21.68
N GLU A 214 6.06 11.74 -22.52
CA GLU A 214 5.45 12.40 -23.70
C GLU A 214 4.91 11.39 -24.71
N ARG A 215 5.59 10.25 -24.83
CA ARG A 215 5.22 9.15 -25.72
C ARG A 215 5.63 7.81 -25.14
N THR A 216 4.82 6.82 -25.41
CA THR A 216 5.11 5.40 -25.13
C THR A 216 5.05 4.62 -26.43
N SER A 217 6.05 3.76 -26.66
CA SER A 217 6.06 2.80 -27.76
C SER A 217 6.21 1.41 -27.17
N THR A 218 5.41 0.47 -27.68
CA THR A 218 5.48 -0.93 -27.26
C THR A 218 5.96 -1.78 -28.44
N LEU A 219 6.92 -2.65 -28.17
CA LEU A 219 7.44 -3.63 -29.11
C LEU A 219 7.09 -5.04 -28.62
N LEU A 220 6.51 -5.86 -29.49
CA LEU A 220 6.36 -7.29 -29.26
C LEU A 220 7.35 -8.04 -30.15
N ALA A 221 8.22 -8.83 -29.54
CA ALA A 221 9.14 -9.71 -30.24
C ALA A 221 8.80 -11.18 -29.94
N VAL A 222 8.80 -12.03 -30.97
CA VAL A 222 8.53 -13.45 -30.85
C VAL A 222 9.80 -14.23 -31.17
N PHE A 223 10.14 -15.18 -30.32
CA PHE A 223 11.31 -16.05 -30.47
C PHE A 223 10.88 -17.50 -30.42
N ASP A 224 11.62 -18.34 -31.12
CA ASP A 224 11.37 -19.80 -31.13
C ASP A 224 11.91 -20.50 -29.90
N GLU A 225 12.98 -19.95 -29.31
CA GLU A 225 13.72 -20.52 -28.19
C GLU A 225 13.82 -19.54 -26.99
N MET A 226 13.67 -20.06 -25.78
CA MET A 226 13.78 -19.29 -24.54
C MET A 226 15.17 -18.64 -24.40
N ALA A 227 16.24 -19.36 -24.79
CA ALA A 227 17.59 -18.83 -24.76
C ALA A 227 17.74 -17.57 -25.60
N ALA A 228 17.21 -17.55 -26.83
CA ALA A 228 17.25 -16.37 -27.69
C ALA A 228 16.50 -15.17 -27.07
N THR A 229 15.40 -15.44 -26.34
CA THR A 229 14.66 -14.39 -25.62
C THR A 229 15.51 -13.76 -24.52
N THR A 230 16.18 -14.58 -23.70
CA THR A 230 17.02 -14.09 -22.60
C THR A 230 18.27 -13.37 -23.10
N ASP A 231 18.86 -13.84 -24.22
CA ASP A 231 19.98 -13.19 -24.88
C ASP A 231 19.58 -11.80 -25.40
N ALA A 232 18.41 -11.68 -26.03
CA ALA A 232 17.89 -10.41 -26.51
C ALA A 232 17.67 -9.39 -25.36
N VAL A 233 17.14 -9.84 -24.21
CA VAL A 233 17.03 -8.98 -23.00
C VAL A 233 18.41 -8.48 -22.58
N SER A 234 19.39 -9.38 -22.53
CA SER A 234 20.78 -9.05 -22.13
C SER A 234 21.41 -8.06 -23.11
N GLU A 235 21.23 -8.24 -24.39
CA GLU A 235 21.75 -7.35 -25.44
C GLU A 235 21.10 -5.94 -25.36
N ILE A 236 19.79 -5.85 -25.12
CA ILE A 236 19.10 -4.56 -24.95
C ILE A 236 19.73 -3.78 -23.79
N ILE A 237 19.85 -4.41 -22.63
CA ILE A 237 20.43 -3.76 -21.45
C ILE A 237 21.90 -3.40 -21.67
N ASN A 238 22.71 -4.31 -22.27
CA ASN A 238 24.12 -4.06 -22.55
C ASN A 238 24.35 -2.96 -23.57
N SER A 239 23.37 -2.70 -24.47
CA SER A 239 23.43 -1.57 -25.40
C SER A 239 23.16 -0.21 -24.75
N GLY A 240 22.91 -0.17 -23.41
CA GLY A 240 22.63 1.04 -22.67
C GLY A 240 21.17 1.48 -22.75
N ILE A 241 20.28 0.68 -23.33
CA ILE A 241 18.85 0.95 -23.39
C ILE A 241 18.19 0.35 -22.13
N ILE A 242 17.56 1.20 -21.32
CA ILE A 242 16.75 0.76 -20.17
C ILE A 242 15.28 1.00 -20.54
N PRO A 243 14.56 0.00 -21.02
CA PRO A 243 13.14 0.11 -21.32
C PRO A 243 12.32 0.45 -20.07
N ALA A 244 11.16 1.05 -20.26
CA ALA A 244 10.24 1.30 -19.14
C ALA A 244 9.76 -0.02 -18.51
N ALA A 245 9.48 -1.03 -19.35
CA ALA A 245 9.16 -2.38 -18.94
C ALA A 245 9.81 -3.39 -19.88
N LEU A 246 10.15 -4.56 -19.37
CA LEU A 246 10.55 -5.75 -20.11
C LEU A 246 9.78 -6.94 -19.51
N GLU A 247 8.83 -7.46 -20.27
CA GLU A 247 8.01 -8.59 -19.88
C GLU A 247 8.30 -9.78 -20.80
N LEU A 248 8.53 -10.94 -20.19
CA LEU A 248 8.74 -12.20 -20.91
C LEU A 248 7.58 -13.13 -20.59
N MET A 249 6.97 -13.67 -21.63
CA MET A 249 5.94 -14.70 -21.52
C MET A 249 6.37 -15.95 -22.27
N ASP A 250 6.40 -17.08 -21.57
CA ASP A 250 6.60 -18.37 -22.22
C ASP A 250 5.31 -18.87 -22.90
N ARG A 251 5.43 -19.96 -23.66
CA ARG A 251 4.28 -20.55 -24.38
C ARG A 251 3.13 -20.92 -23.44
N THR A 252 3.42 -21.38 -22.22
CA THR A 252 2.41 -21.76 -21.25
C THR A 252 1.67 -20.53 -20.72
N SER A 253 2.41 -19.47 -20.37
CA SER A 253 1.83 -18.21 -19.91
C SER A 253 0.95 -17.56 -20.98
N VAL A 254 1.37 -17.58 -22.25
CA VAL A 254 0.57 -17.06 -23.38
C VAL A 254 -0.70 -17.89 -23.60
N ALA A 255 -0.67 -19.20 -23.34
CA ALA A 255 -1.82 -20.07 -23.55
C ALA A 255 -2.91 -19.93 -22.47
N VAL A 256 -2.58 -19.37 -21.30
CA VAL A 256 -3.52 -19.18 -20.17
C VAL A 256 -3.95 -17.73 -19.97
N ALA A 257 -3.34 -16.80 -20.69
CA ALA A 257 -3.70 -15.37 -20.73
C ALA A 257 -4.83 -15.09 -21.70
#